data_c44fa1eef480d8aa4f738c7a7a24959c
#
_entry.id   c44fa1eef480d8aa4f738c7a7a24959c
#
_cell.length_a   1.000
_cell.length_b   1.000
_cell.length_c   1.000
_cell.angle_alpha   90.00
_cell.angle_beta   90.00
_cell.angle_gamma   90.00
#
_symmetry.space_group_name_H-M   'P 1'
#
loop_
_entity.id
_entity.type
_entity.pdbx_description
1 polymer ?
#
loop_
_entity_poly.entity_id
_entity_poly.type
_entity_poly.pdbx_seq_one_letter_code
_entity_poly.pdbx_strand_id
1 'polypeptide(L)'
;MYSELKKSKGTYQRYFLAGFVDGEGSFNISFSKHPTSPSGWIILPKFQIYQHQNHREILEFFQGLLGAGRIDKKSGSDVLSLTIEVRQTIIEKVLPFFRRYPLAVKADTFQKFSTVVYMMERGEHLQYQGFERIVRLAHSMNAEGRFRIYSQEYVLETAKNNFKQKTH
;
A
#
# COMPACT_ATOMS: atom_id res chain seq x y z
N MET A 1 25.78 12.79 -6.94
CA MET A 1 25.19 11.52 -6.46
C MET A 1 24.00 11.06 -7.30
N TYR A 2 23.00 11.90 -7.54
CA TYR A 2 21.84 11.53 -8.39
C TYR A 2 22.20 11.30 -9.88
N SER A 3 23.12 12.07 -10.43
CA SER A 3 23.65 11.87 -11.80
C SER A 3 24.33 10.51 -11.97
N GLU A 4 25.03 10.02 -10.97
CA GLU A 4 25.68 8.70 -10.98
C GLU A 4 24.66 7.56 -10.90
N LEU A 5 23.58 7.73 -10.13
CA LEU A 5 22.50 6.75 -10.09
C LEU A 5 21.86 6.58 -11.47
N LYS A 6 21.59 7.67 -12.20
CA LYS A 6 21.04 7.62 -13.57
C LYS A 6 21.94 6.88 -14.57
N LYS A 7 23.25 7.01 -14.41
CA LYS A 7 24.23 6.35 -15.28
C LYS A 7 24.52 4.89 -14.91
N SER A 8 24.11 4.45 -13.73
CA SER A 8 24.37 3.11 -13.23
C SER A 8 23.58 2.03 -13.97
N LYS A 9 24.01 0.76 -13.86
CA LYS A 9 23.29 -0.39 -14.43
C LYS A 9 21.87 -0.47 -13.85
N GLY A 10 20.87 -0.80 -14.67
CA GLY A 10 19.47 -0.86 -14.26
C GLY A 10 19.18 -1.80 -13.08
N THR A 11 19.98 -2.85 -12.88
CA THR A 11 19.90 -3.72 -11.70
C THR A 11 20.25 -2.97 -10.42
N TYR A 12 21.31 -2.16 -10.43
CA TYR A 12 21.69 -1.33 -9.28
C TYR A 12 20.59 -0.33 -8.92
N GLN A 13 20.02 0.34 -9.92
CA GLN A 13 18.91 1.29 -9.73
C GLN A 13 17.72 0.64 -9.02
N ARG A 14 17.40 -0.59 -9.37
CA ARG A 14 16.28 -1.35 -8.79
C ARG A 14 16.53 -1.79 -7.35
N TYR A 15 17.74 -2.27 -7.05
CA TYR A 15 18.13 -2.56 -5.65
C TYR A 15 18.23 -1.29 -4.80
N PHE A 16 18.68 -0.18 -5.40
CA PHE A 16 18.67 1.11 -4.70
C PHE A 16 17.25 1.54 -4.34
N LEU A 17 16.27 1.39 -5.27
CA LEU A 17 14.86 1.65 -4.96
C LEU A 17 14.35 0.73 -3.84
N ALA A 18 14.66 -0.55 -3.87
CA ALA A 18 14.24 -1.48 -2.81
C ALA A 18 14.78 -1.06 -1.44
N GLY A 19 16.07 -0.76 -1.34
CA GLY A 19 16.69 -0.25 -0.10
C GLY A 19 16.13 1.09 0.34
N PHE A 20 15.82 1.98 -0.60
CA PHE A 20 15.19 3.26 -0.29
C PHE A 20 13.77 3.08 0.27
N VAL A 21 13.01 2.14 -0.27
CA VAL A 21 11.66 1.80 0.25
C VAL A 21 11.73 1.16 1.63
N ASP A 22 12.76 0.40 1.94
CA ASP A 22 12.97 -0.11 3.31
C ASP A 22 13.10 1.01 4.36
N GLY A 23 13.67 2.17 3.98
CA GLY A 23 13.72 3.36 4.84
C GLY A 23 12.46 4.22 4.75
N GLU A 24 12.18 4.73 3.57
CA GLU A 24 11.25 5.84 3.32
C GLU A 24 9.90 5.40 2.68
N GLY A 25 9.71 4.11 2.44
CA GLY A 25 8.49 3.58 1.83
C GLY A 25 7.43 3.16 2.84
N SER A 26 6.20 3.07 2.37
CA SER A 26 5.05 2.60 3.16
C SER A 26 4.13 1.73 2.32
N PHE A 27 3.74 0.58 2.86
CA PHE A 27 2.65 -0.26 2.38
C PHE A 27 1.50 -0.15 3.37
N ASN A 28 0.35 0.33 2.94
CA ASN A 28 -0.79 0.57 3.82
C ASN A 28 -2.07 -0.03 3.24
N ILE A 29 -2.91 -0.56 4.13
CA ILE A 29 -4.30 -0.96 3.85
C ILE A 29 -5.19 -0.14 4.79
N SER A 30 -5.99 0.74 4.24
CA SER A 30 -6.97 1.51 5.00
C SER A 30 -8.40 1.12 4.65
N PHE A 31 -9.34 1.51 5.52
CA PHE A 31 -10.76 1.23 5.38
C PHE A 31 -11.53 2.55 5.36
N SER A 32 -12.48 2.68 4.44
CA SER A 32 -13.41 3.81 4.39
C SER A 32 -14.84 3.31 4.35
N LYS A 33 -15.76 4.01 5.02
CA LYS A 33 -17.19 3.67 5.00
C LYS A 33 -17.76 3.81 3.59
N HIS A 34 -18.55 2.83 3.18
CA HIS A 34 -19.19 2.84 1.87
C HIS A 34 -20.53 2.09 1.91
N PRO A 35 -21.67 2.79 1.95
CA PRO A 35 -22.98 2.19 2.22
C PRO A 35 -23.39 1.08 1.26
N THR A 36 -22.95 1.16 0.00
CA THR A 36 -23.32 0.17 -1.03
C THR A 36 -22.44 -1.07 -1.05
N SER A 37 -21.29 -1.05 -0.35
CA SER A 37 -20.43 -2.24 -0.21
C SER A 37 -21.13 -3.33 0.62
N PRO A 38 -20.94 -4.64 0.32
CA PRO A 38 -21.47 -5.72 1.15
C PRO A 38 -21.08 -5.64 2.62
N SER A 39 -19.86 -5.26 2.90
CA SER A 39 -19.36 -5.07 4.28
C SER A 39 -19.73 -3.71 4.89
N GLY A 40 -20.20 -2.73 4.10
CA GLY A 40 -20.29 -1.32 4.48
C GLY A 40 -18.93 -0.59 4.43
N TRP A 41 -17.89 -1.24 3.93
CA TRP A 41 -16.53 -0.72 3.85
C TRP A 41 -15.92 -0.95 2.46
N ILE A 42 -15.06 -0.02 2.02
CA ILE A 42 -14.10 -0.24 0.94
C ILE A 42 -12.69 -0.38 1.53
N ILE A 43 -11.90 -1.21 0.89
CA ILE A 43 -10.52 -1.49 1.26
C ILE A 43 -9.63 -0.72 0.29
N LEU A 44 -8.70 0.08 0.81
CA LEU A 44 -7.87 0.99 0.05
C LEU A 44 -6.39 0.62 0.23
N PRO A 45 -5.85 -0.22 -0.64
CA PRO A 45 -4.42 -0.49 -0.66
C PRO A 45 -3.67 0.73 -1.20
N LYS A 46 -2.55 1.06 -0.56
CA LYS A 46 -1.72 2.20 -0.94
C LYS A 46 -0.24 1.89 -0.75
N PHE A 47 0.55 2.14 -1.79
CA PHE A 47 1.99 2.17 -1.74
C PHE A 47 2.48 3.60 -1.87
N GLN A 48 3.39 4.03 -1.00
CA GLN A 48 3.94 5.39 -0.98
C GLN A 48 5.44 5.37 -0.71
N ILE A 49 6.14 6.34 -1.30
CA ILE A 49 7.53 6.66 -1.00
C ILE A 49 7.58 8.14 -0.65
N TYR A 50 8.25 8.48 0.45
CA TYR A 50 8.33 9.85 0.94
C TYR A 50 9.72 10.43 0.71
N GLN A 51 9.79 11.74 0.44
CA GLN A 51 11.04 12.48 0.37
C GLN A 51 10.80 13.98 0.57
N HIS A 52 11.81 14.67 1.11
CA HIS A 52 11.80 16.14 1.18
C HIS A 52 11.77 16.75 -0.23
N GLN A 53 11.05 17.87 -0.40
CA GLN A 53 10.87 18.52 -1.71
C GLN A 53 12.17 18.90 -2.40
N ASN A 54 13.25 19.16 -1.65
CA ASN A 54 14.57 19.48 -2.21
C ASN A 54 15.21 18.29 -2.96
N HIS A 55 14.66 17.11 -2.83
CA HIS A 55 15.11 15.88 -3.50
C HIS A 55 13.99 15.25 -4.33
N ARG A 56 13.13 16.10 -4.90
CA ARG A 56 12.00 15.70 -5.76
C ARG A 56 12.42 14.77 -6.89
N GLU A 57 13.60 15.00 -7.45
CA GLU A 57 14.18 14.24 -8.56
C GLU A 57 14.36 12.74 -8.25
N ILE A 58 14.49 12.36 -6.98
CA ILE A 58 14.52 10.95 -6.56
C ILE A 58 13.14 10.28 -6.75
N LEU A 59 12.07 10.99 -6.38
CA LEU A 59 10.72 10.46 -6.57
C LEU A 59 10.36 10.38 -8.06
N GLU A 60 10.77 11.36 -8.86
CA GLU A 60 10.58 11.35 -10.32
C GLU A 60 11.34 10.19 -10.97
N PHE A 61 12.55 9.90 -10.50
CA PHE A 61 13.32 8.75 -10.96
C PHE A 61 12.61 7.43 -10.61
N PHE A 62 12.10 7.28 -9.38
CA PHE A 62 11.36 6.09 -8.98
C PHE A 62 10.02 5.96 -9.70
N GLN A 63 9.33 7.07 -9.96
CA GLN A 63 8.12 7.09 -10.79
C GLN A 63 8.42 6.54 -12.19
N GLY A 64 9.50 7.01 -12.82
CA GLY A 64 9.95 6.50 -14.12
C GLY A 64 10.34 5.02 -14.08
N LEU A 65 11.01 4.57 -13.02
CA LEU A 65 11.46 3.18 -12.87
C LEU A 65 10.30 2.21 -12.65
N LEU A 66 9.26 2.63 -11.91
CA LEU A 66 8.03 1.86 -11.68
C LEU A 66 7.05 2.00 -12.86
N GLY A 67 7.18 3.06 -13.64
CA GLY A 67 6.24 3.39 -14.73
C GLY A 67 4.83 3.69 -14.21
N ALA A 68 4.70 4.24 -12.99
CA ALA A 68 3.41 4.51 -12.35
C ALA A 68 3.52 5.45 -11.15
N GLY A 69 2.37 5.97 -10.71
CA GLY A 69 2.22 6.78 -9.51
C GLY A 69 2.08 8.27 -9.79
N ARG A 70 1.67 9.01 -8.78
CA ARG A 70 1.63 10.48 -8.79
C ARG A 70 2.49 11.02 -7.65
N ILE A 71 3.07 12.21 -7.85
CA ILE A 71 3.88 12.90 -6.84
C ILE A 71 3.08 14.08 -6.33
N ASP A 72 2.73 14.04 -5.05
CA ASP A 72 1.96 15.08 -4.38
C ASP A 72 2.74 15.65 -3.19
N LYS A 73 2.49 16.93 -2.88
CA LYS A 73 3.00 17.57 -1.67
C LYS A 73 2.02 17.30 -0.51
N LYS A 74 2.56 16.84 0.62
CA LYS A 74 1.77 16.70 1.85
C LYS A 74 1.43 18.09 2.38
N SER A 75 0.14 18.35 2.61
CA SER A 75 -0.35 19.63 3.13
C SER A 75 0.38 20.03 4.42
N GLY A 76 0.81 21.29 4.51
CA GLY A 76 1.52 21.83 5.67
C GLY A 76 2.92 21.27 5.92
N SER A 77 3.55 20.63 4.92
CA SER A 77 4.85 19.98 5.06
C SER A 77 5.71 20.18 3.80
N ASP A 78 7.02 20.11 3.96
CA ASP A 78 7.97 20.08 2.82
C ASP A 78 8.24 18.67 2.30
N VAL A 79 7.41 17.69 2.70
CA VAL A 79 7.49 16.31 2.26
C VAL A 79 6.62 16.09 1.03
N LEU A 80 7.23 15.48 0.01
CA LEU A 80 6.54 14.92 -1.16
C LEU A 80 6.30 13.43 -0.95
N SER A 81 5.27 12.91 -1.61
CA SER A 81 5.03 11.47 -1.70
C SER A 81 4.79 11.04 -3.14
N LEU A 82 5.50 10.00 -3.58
CA LEU A 82 5.10 9.22 -4.75
C LEU A 82 4.08 8.17 -4.29
N THR A 83 2.87 8.23 -4.82
CA THR A 83 1.72 7.41 -4.39
C THR A 83 1.19 6.54 -5.53
N ILE A 84 1.00 5.24 -5.27
CA ILE A 84 0.28 4.29 -6.14
C ILE A 84 -0.83 3.66 -5.30
N GLU A 85 -2.10 3.85 -5.73
CA GLU A 85 -3.29 3.38 -5.00
C GLU A 85 -4.32 2.66 -5.90
N VAL A 86 -4.12 2.68 -7.21
CA VAL A 86 -4.93 1.88 -8.13
C VAL A 86 -4.53 0.41 -7.99
N ARG A 87 -5.48 -0.45 -7.55
CA ARG A 87 -5.21 -1.88 -7.27
C ARG A 87 -4.55 -2.60 -8.45
N GLN A 88 -5.06 -2.40 -9.66
CA GLN A 88 -4.49 -3.02 -10.85
C GLN A 88 -3.02 -2.60 -11.07
N THR A 89 -2.71 -1.33 -10.90
CA THR A 89 -1.33 -0.82 -11.00
C THR A 89 -0.42 -1.41 -9.92
N ILE A 90 -0.94 -1.59 -8.70
CA ILE A 90 -0.21 -2.26 -7.62
C ILE A 90 0.14 -3.71 -8.03
N ILE A 91 -0.83 -4.46 -8.56
CA ILE A 91 -0.66 -5.85 -9.02
C ILE A 91 0.36 -5.94 -10.16
N GLU A 92 0.29 -5.04 -11.13
CA GLU A 92 1.11 -5.11 -12.34
C GLU A 92 2.51 -4.52 -12.18
N LYS A 93 2.70 -3.54 -11.30
CA LYS A 93 3.96 -2.78 -11.19
C LYS A 93 4.64 -2.96 -9.84
N VAL A 94 3.93 -2.77 -8.73
CA VAL A 94 4.52 -2.75 -7.39
C VAL A 94 4.86 -4.17 -6.91
N LEU A 95 3.89 -5.08 -6.96
CA LEU A 95 4.09 -6.44 -6.43
C LEU A 95 5.17 -7.22 -7.19
N PRO A 96 5.21 -7.25 -8.54
CA PRO A 96 6.27 -7.93 -9.27
C PRO A 96 7.64 -7.30 -9.03
N PHE A 97 7.70 -5.98 -8.87
CA PHE A 97 8.95 -5.29 -8.61
C PHE A 97 9.59 -5.77 -7.31
N PHE A 98 8.89 -5.73 -6.18
CA PHE A 98 9.44 -6.11 -4.87
C PHE A 98 9.54 -7.62 -4.66
N ARG A 99 8.89 -8.44 -5.48
CA ARG A 99 9.19 -9.88 -5.55
C ARG A 99 10.53 -10.16 -6.18
N ARG A 100 10.91 -9.40 -7.20
CA ARG A 100 12.20 -9.54 -7.91
C ARG A 100 13.35 -8.86 -7.16
N TYR A 101 13.07 -7.76 -6.47
CA TYR A 101 14.02 -6.98 -5.69
C TYR A 101 13.51 -6.89 -4.25
N PRO A 102 13.75 -7.94 -3.44
CA PRO A 102 13.11 -8.09 -2.14
C PRO A 102 13.57 -7.03 -1.15
N LEU A 103 12.63 -6.65 -0.29
CA LEU A 103 12.85 -5.80 0.87
C LEU A 103 13.47 -6.63 2.00
N ALA A 104 14.26 -5.99 2.86
CA ALA A 104 14.84 -6.61 4.04
C ALA A 104 14.00 -6.29 5.30
N VAL A 105 13.86 -5.00 5.62
CA VAL A 105 13.16 -4.56 6.85
C VAL A 105 11.65 -4.68 6.71
N LYS A 106 11.09 -4.28 5.56
CA LYS A 106 9.63 -4.30 5.31
C LYS A 106 9.13 -5.57 4.62
N ALA A 107 9.93 -6.66 4.61
CA ALA A 107 9.55 -7.91 3.94
C ALA A 107 8.23 -8.49 4.43
N ASP A 108 8.02 -8.58 5.75
CA ASP A 108 6.76 -9.07 6.35
C ASP A 108 5.57 -8.18 6.01
N THR A 109 5.74 -6.85 6.13
CA THR A 109 4.69 -5.88 5.77
C THR A 109 4.32 -5.99 4.30
N PHE A 110 5.30 -6.11 3.40
CA PHE A 110 5.06 -6.29 1.98
C PHE A 110 4.35 -7.61 1.67
N GLN A 111 4.69 -8.70 2.35
CA GLN A 111 4.03 -9.99 2.17
C GLN A 111 2.55 -9.92 2.59
N LYS A 112 2.24 -9.32 3.73
CA LYS A 112 0.86 -9.10 4.20
C LYS A 112 0.08 -8.20 3.24
N PHE A 113 0.68 -7.09 2.81
CA PHE A 113 0.11 -6.19 1.80
C PHE A 113 -0.23 -6.93 0.50
N SER A 114 0.73 -7.68 -0.03
CA SER A 114 0.57 -8.48 -1.24
C SER A 114 -0.56 -9.51 -1.09
N THR A 115 -0.63 -10.18 0.06
CA THR A 115 -1.70 -11.15 0.38
C THR A 115 -3.07 -10.48 0.33
N VAL A 116 -3.24 -9.32 0.99
CA VAL A 116 -4.50 -8.57 0.99
C VAL A 116 -4.90 -8.15 -0.43
N VAL A 117 -3.96 -7.60 -1.22
CA VAL A 117 -4.24 -7.18 -2.59
C VAL A 117 -4.73 -8.35 -3.45
N TYR A 118 -4.11 -9.54 -3.34
CA TYR A 118 -4.57 -10.73 -4.07
C TYR A 118 -5.89 -11.30 -3.55
N MET A 119 -6.17 -11.24 -2.25
CA MET A 119 -7.49 -11.60 -1.71
C MET A 119 -8.58 -10.69 -2.29
N MET A 120 -8.30 -9.39 -2.41
CA MET A 120 -9.21 -8.45 -3.07
C MET A 120 -9.41 -8.77 -4.54
N GLU A 121 -8.35 -9.14 -5.27
CA GLU A 121 -8.42 -9.50 -6.70
C GLU A 121 -9.28 -10.74 -6.93
N ARG A 122 -9.20 -11.73 -6.04
CA ARG A 122 -10.05 -12.93 -6.08
C ARG A 122 -11.48 -12.70 -5.55
N GLY A 123 -11.83 -11.48 -5.13
CA GLY A 123 -13.16 -11.16 -4.61
C GLY A 123 -13.43 -11.69 -3.19
N GLU A 124 -12.43 -12.19 -2.47
CA GLU A 124 -12.62 -12.75 -1.12
C GLU A 124 -13.22 -11.73 -0.13
N HIS A 125 -12.94 -10.43 -0.33
CA HIS A 125 -13.49 -9.34 0.47
C HIS A 125 -15.02 -9.17 0.34
N LEU A 126 -15.65 -9.81 -0.63
CA LEU A 126 -17.09 -9.80 -0.85
C LEU A 126 -17.84 -10.78 0.05
N GLN A 127 -17.13 -11.64 0.79
CA GLN A 127 -17.63 -12.57 1.79
C GLN A 127 -17.10 -12.20 3.17
N TYR A 128 -17.92 -12.39 4.25
CA TYR A 128 -17.52 -11.96 5.59
C TYR A 128 -16.19 -12.57 6.05
N GLN A 129 -16.00 -13.88 5.85
CA GLN A 129 -14.77 -14.57 6.28
C GLN A 129 -13.51 -14.02 5.60
N GLY A 130 -13.58 -13.76 4.29
CA GLY A 130 -12.48 -13.14 3.55
C GLY A 130 -12.24 -11.69 3.97
N PHE A 131 -13.30 -10.92 4.18
CA PHE A 131 -13.20 -9.54 4.69
C PHE A 131 -12.58 -9.52 6.09
N GLU A 132 -13.03 -10.38 7.02
CA GLU A 132 -12.46 -10.49 8.35
C GLU A 132 -10.97 -10.79 8.32
N ARG A 133 -10.54 -11.76 7.48
CA ARG A 133 -9.13 -12.10 7.31
C ARG A 133 -8.31 -10.91 6.81
N ILE A 134 -8.83 -10.15 5.83
CA ILE A 134 -8.19 -8.94 5.33
C ILE A 134 -8.03 -7.89 6.44
N VAL A 135 -9.08 -7.65 7.24
CA VAL A 135 -9.03 -6.68 8.34
C VAL A 135 -7.97 -7.07 9.35
N ARG A 136 -7.90 -8.35 9.76
CA ARG A 136 -6.88 -8.84 10.69
C ARG A 136 -5.47 -8.70 10.15
N LEU A 137 -5.23 -9.07 8.89
CA LEU A 137 -3.93 -8.88 8.22
C LEU A 137 -3.55 -7.40 8.14
N ALA A 138 -4.47 -6.55 7.71
CA ALA A 138 -4.22 -5.12 7.60
C ALA A 138 -3.84 -4.49 8.96
N HIS A 139 -4.52 -4.88 10.05
CA HIS A 139 -4.21 -4.36 11.38
C HIS A 139 -2.88 -4.90 11.95
N SER A 140 -2.44 -6.08 11.52
CA SER A 140 -1.14 -6.62 11.91
C SER A 140 0.06 -6.06 11.13
N MET A 141 -0.17 -5.32 10.04
CA MET A 141 0.91 -4.76 9.21
C MET A 141 1.70 -3.65 9.90
N ASN A 142 1.03 -2.86 10.72
CA ASN A 142 1.62 -1.71 11.41
C ASN A 142 1.30 -1.85 12.90
N ALA A 143 2.10 -2.64 13.62
CA ALA A 143 1.91 -2.91 15.05
C ALA A 143 1.85 -1.65 15.93
N GLU A 144 2.41 -0.54 15.44
CA GLU A 144 2.38 0.76 16.12
C GLU A 144 1.12 1.61 15.82
N GLY A 145 0.18 1.12 15.06
CA GLY A 145 -1.17 1.56 14.69
C GLY A 145 -1.71 2.94 15.07
N ARG A 146 -0.85 3.89 15.43
CA ARG A 146 -1.15 5.23 16.00
C ARG A 146 -2.03 6.12 15.11
N PHE A 147 -2.23 5.75 13.85
CA PHE A 147 -2.95 6.59 12.88
C PHE A 147 -4.13 5.88 12.20
N ARG A 148 -4.63 4.77 12.76
CA ARG A 148 -5.84 4.15 12.22
C ARG A 148 -7.07 4.89 12.74
N ILE A 149 -7.90 5.37 11.81
CA ILE A 149 -9.16 6.07 12.12
C ILE A 149 -10.16 5.13 12.79
N TYR A 150 -10.15 3.83 12.43
CA TYR A 150 -11.07 2.83 12.93
C TYR A 150 -10.33 1.66 13.58
N SER A 151 -10.80 1.21 14.75
CA SER A 151 -10.27 0.00 15.39
C SER A 151 -10.67 -1.25 14.61
N GLN A 152 -9.92 -2.34 14.80
CA GLN A 152 -10.21 -3.63 14.20
C GLN A 152 -11.60 -4.12 14.59
N GLU A 153 -11.93 -4.02 15.87
CA GLU A 153 -13.20 -4.47 16.46
C GLU A 153 -14.38 -3.73 15.82
N TYR A 154 -14.28 -2.40 15.70
CA TYR A 154 -15.34 -1.59 15.10
C TYR A 154 -15.59 -1.94 13.64
N VAL A 155 -14.52 -2.14 12.85
CA VAL A 155 -14.64 -2.52 11.43
C VAL A 155 -15.28 -3.91 11.31
N LEU A 156 -14.87 -4.86 12.13
CA LEU A 156 -15.40 -6.24 12.07
C LEU A 156 -16.86 -6.32 12.53
N GLU A 157 -17.23 -5.64 13.61
CA GLU A 157 -18.59 -5.63 14.14
C GLU A 157 -19.57 -5.01 13.13
N THR A 158 -19.25 -3.85 12.60
CA THR A 158 -20.08 -3.18 11.59
C THR A 158 -20.20 -4.01 10.31
N ALA A 159 -19.11 -4.61 9.84
CA ALA A 159 -19.15 -5.48 8.66
C ALA A 159 -20.01 -6.71 8.87
N LYS A 160 -19.89 -7.37 10.04
CA LYS A 160 -20.71 -8.55 10.38
C LYS A 160 -22.21 -8.26 10.32
N ASN A 161 -22.62 -7.09 10.83
CA ASN A 161 -24.02 -6.66 10.79
C ASN A 161 -24.50 -6.40 9.36
N ASN A 162 -23.68 -5.73 8.54
CA ASN A 162 -24.02 -5.44 7.14
C ASN A 162 -24.15 -6.73 6.28
N PHE A 163 -23.23 -7.68 6.45
CA PHE A 163 -23.32 -8.95 5.71
C PHE A 163 -24.57 -9.77 6.11
N LYS A 164 -24.99 -9.77 7.38
CA LYS A 164 -26.20 -10.43 7.83
C LYS A 164 -27.48 -9.82 7.22
N GLN A 165 -27.55 -8.48 7.15
CA GLN A 165 -28.74 -7.79 6.62
C GLN A 165 -28.93 -7.99 5.12
N LYS A 166 -27.87 -8.29 4.36
CA LYS A 166 -27.95 -8.52 2.91
C LYS A 166 -28.19 -9.98 2.54
N THR A 167 -28.23 -10.88 3.50
CA THR A 167 -28.52 -12.31 3.30
C THR A 167 -30.03 -12.64 3.50
N HIS A 168 -30.82 -11.65 3.88
CA HIS A 168 -32.29 -11.68 3.97
C HIS A 168 -32.91 -10.76 2.91
#